data_967fe78928733edec55810a37bb14d44
#
_entry.id   967fe78928733edec55810a37bb14d44
#
_cell.length_a   1.000
_cell.length_b   1.000
_cell.length_c   1.000
_cell.angle_alpha   90.00
_cell.angle_beta   90.00
_cell.angle_gamma   90.00
#
_symmetry.space_group_name_H-M   'P 1'
#
loop_
_entity.id
_entity.type
_entity.pdbx_description
1 polymer ?
#
loop_
_entity_poly.entity_id
_entity_poly.type
_entity_poly.pdbx_seq_one_letter_code
_entity_poly.pdbx_strand_id
1 'polypeptide(L)'
;MTIFIRSIVASLTAVVVSLPLTSPLYAQGLKPTVSHYAGPREDAPIPRPGMTPKKGRVAVVVTDPQNDFLSPKGVAWGVVGQSVQENHTVEHIESLFKAAKAADVPVFVSPHYYYPHDHQWKFGGALEVLMHNIGMFDRKGALTQEAFAGSGADWLDRYKPYIDDGRTVVTSPHKVFGPESNDLILQLRKADISQVILAGMSANLCTESHMRELLEQGFEVVVVTDATAAAKLPGFDGYEAAFVNFRLIASDVWSTAQTVKTLSALK
;
A
#
# COMPACT_ATOMS: atom_id res chain seq x y z
N MET A 1 -43.37 -26.00 -69.49
CA MET A 1 -42.00 -26.52 -69.42
C MET A 1 -41.55 -26.36 -67.97
N THR A 2 -41.77 -27.42 -67.22
CA THR A 2 -41.68 -27.40 -65.78
C THR A 2 -40.35 -28.08 -65.42
N ILE A 3 -39.44 -27.32 -64.77
CA ILE A 3 -38.13 -27.84 -64.32
C ILE A 3 -38.24 -28.19 -62.85
N PHE A 4 -38.12 -29.49 -62.56
CA PHE A 4 -38.01 -30.02 -61.20
C PHE A 4 -36.58 -29.84 -60.69
N ILE A 5 -36.39 -29.07 -59.58
CA ILE A 5 -35.13 -29.03 -58.84
C ILE A 5 -35.28 -29.99 -57.69
N ARG A 6 -34.46 -31.07 -57.70
CA ARG A 6 -34.32 -32.02 -56.57
C ARG A 6 -33.36 -31.43 -55.52
N SER A 7 -33.87 -31.18 -54.34
CA SER A 7 -33.08 -30.84 -53.20
C SER A 7 -32.39 -32.11 -52.64
N ILE A 8 -31.06 -32.09 -52.60
CA ILE A 8 -30.27 -33.09 -51.92
C ILE A 8 -30.06 -32.58 -50.47
N VAL A 9 -30.70 -33.27 -49.53
CA VAL A 9 -30.44 -33.03 -48.09
C VAL A 9 -29.25 -33.91 -47.72
N ALA A 10 -28.11 -33.27 -47.50
CA ALA A 10 -26.94 -33.93 -46.92
C ALA A 10 -27.05 -33.92 -45.41
N SER A 11 -27.23 -35.10 -44.82
CA SER A 11 -27.26 -35.30 -43.39
C SER A 11 -25.82 -35.24 -42.84
N LEU A 12 -25.44 -34.15 -42.16
CA LEU A 12 -24.19 -34.08 -41.40
C LEU A 12 -24.41 -34.74 -40.02
N THR A 13 -23.88 -35.94 -39.89
CA THR A 13 -23.75 -36.61 -38.59
C THR A 13 -22.59 -35.98 -37.86
N ALA A 14 -22.87 -35.16 -36.87
CA ALA A 14 -21.84 -34.64 -35.97
C ALA A 14 -21.34 -35.75 -35.05
N VAL A 15 -20.12 -36.21 -35.27
CA VAL A 15 -19.39 -37.08 -34.31
C VAL A 15 -18.96 -36.18 -33.16
N VAL A 16 -19.65 -36.28 -32.03
CA VAL A 16 -19.21 -35.67 -30.77
C VAL A 16 -18.08 -36.54 -30.23
N VAL A 17 -16.85 -36.14 -30.50
CA VAL A 17 -15.68 -36.67 -29.80
C VAL A 17 -15.66 -36.06 -28.40
N SER A 18 -16.14 -36.82 -27.42
CA SER A 18 -15.93 -36.48 -26.02
C SER A 18 -14.47 -36.66 -25.66
N LEU A 19 -13.69 -35.58 -25.72
CA LEU A 19 -12.37 -35.54 -25.10
C LEU A 19 -12.57 -35.63 -23.58
N PRO A 20 -11.87 -36.54 -22.88
CA PRO A 20 -11.89 -36.53 -21.43
C PRO A 20 -11.35 -35.19 -20.96
N LEU A 21 -12.13 -34.48 -20.15
CA LEU A 21 -11.66 -33.34 -19.37
C LEU A 21 -10.55 -33.84 -18.44
N THR A 22 -9.32 -33.83 -18.93
CA THR A 22 -8.16 -33.96 -18.06
C THR A 22 -8.18 -32.76 -17.13
N SER A 23 -8.50 -33.01 -15.88
CA SER A 23 -8.40 -32.00 -14.82
C SER A 23 -7.08 -31.26 -14.94
N PRO A 24 -7.07 -29.95 -14.86
CA PRO A 24 -5.83 -29.21 -14.95
C PRO A 24 -4.88 -29.67 -13.84
N LEU A 25 -3.67 -30.02 -14.19
CA LEU A 25 -2.56 -30.41 -13.32
C LEU A 25 -2.18 -29.34 -12.25
N TYR A 26 -2.95 -28.31 -12.11
CA TYR A 26 -2.79 -27.22 -11.13
C TYR A 26 -3.44 -27.48 -9.77
N ALA A 27 -4.10 -28.62 -9.56
CA ALA A 27 -4.74 -28.95 -8.28
C ALA A 27 -3.93 -29.95 -7.42
N GLN A 28 -2.73 -30.32 -7.83
CA GLN A 28 -1.81 -30.99 -6.90
C GLN A 28 -1.17 -29.88 -6.05
N GLY A 29 -1.67 -29.78 -4.80
CA GLY A 29 -1.27 -28.80 -3.85
C GLY A 29 0.23 -28.52 -3.88
N LEU A 30 0.59 -27.30 -4.23
CA LEU A 30 1.82 -26.71 -3.75
C LEU A 30 1.76 -26.89 -2.23
N LYS A 31 2.47 -27.88 -1.70
CA LYS A 31 2.77 -27.92 -0.26
C LYS A 31 3.28 -26.51 0.02
N PRO A 32 2.77 -25.81 1.05
CA PRO A 32 3.36 -24.54 1.41
C PRO A 32 4.85 -24.80 1.52
N THR A 33 5.63 -24.20 0.63
CA THR A 33 7.09 -24.22 0.73
C THR A 33 7.33 -23.61 2.09
N VAL A 34 7.81 -24.46 3.02
CA VAL A 34 8.28 -23.96 4.32
C VAL A 34 9.22 -22.82 3.96
N SER A 35 8.86 -21.62 4.36
CA SER A 35 9.69 -20.46 4.12
C SER A 35 11.08 -20.81 4.60
N HIS A 36 12.08 -20.82 3.71
CA HIS A 36 13.47 -21.02 4.10
C HIS A 36 13.96 -19.93 5.04
N TYR A 37 13.11 -18.94 5.33
CA TYR A 37 13.28 -17.83 6.26
C TYR A 37 12.56 -18.04 7.60
N ALA A 38 12.23 -19.27 7.99
CA ALA A 38 11.60 -19.62 9.25
C ALA A 38 12.55 -19.53 10.48
N GLY A 39 13.69 -18.85 10.37
CA GLY A 39 14.49 -18.43 11.51
C GLY A 39 13.89 -17.19 12.20
N PRO A 40 14.38 -16.85 13.40
CA PRO A 40 14.00 -15.59 14.04
C PRO A 40 14.22 -14.44 13.05
N ARG A 41 13.21 -13.56 12.91
CA ARG A 41 13.27 -12.44 11.97
C ARG A 41 14.45 -11.49 12.22
N GLU A 42 15.05 -11.59 13.40
CA GLU A 42 16.22 -10.84 13.85
C GLU A 42 17.55 -11.41 13.31
N ASP A 43 17.60 -12.69 12.95
CA ASP A 43 18.84 -13.40 12.58
C ASP A 43 19.12 -13.41 11.07
N ALA A 44 18.51 -12.53 10.28
CA ALA A 44 18.83 -12.48 8.86
C ALA A 44 20.27 -12.02 8.65
N PRO A 45 21.08 -12.80 7.89
CA PRO A 45 22.50 -12.53 7.71
C PRO A 45 22.81 -11.33 6.79
N ILE A 46 21.80 -10.52 6.46
CA ILE A 46 21.96 -9.37 5.58
C ILE A 46 22.45 -8.19 6.40
N PRO A 47 23.63 -7.64 6.10
CA PRO A 47 24.13 -6.46 6.77
C PRO A 47 23.19 -5.28 6.52
N ARG A 48 22.78 -4.60 7.59
CA ARG A 48 22.00 -3.37 7.50
C ARG A 48 22.91 -2.21 7.83
N PRO A 49 22.91 -1.15 6.97
CA PRO A 49 23.71 0.03 7.30
C PRO A 49 23.21 0.72 8.56
N GLY A 50 21.92 0.53 8.90
CA GLY A 50 21.25 1.26 9.97
C GLY A 50 21.01 2.72 9.61
N MET A 51 20.21 3.42 10.42
CA MET A 51 20.02 4.86 10.31
C MET A 51 20.13 5.49 11.71
N THR A 52 20.95 6.50 11.83
CA THR A 52 20.99 7.35 13.03
C THR A 52 20.28 8.66 12.71
N PRO A 53 19.05 8.89 13.19
CA PRO A 53 18.31 10.10 12.89
C PRO A 53 19.02 11.36 13.38
N LYS A 54 19.01 12.38 12.53
CA LYS A 54 19.57 13.69 12.83
C LYS A 54 18.46 14.72 12.88
N LYS A 55 18.39 15.48 13.97
CA LYS A 55 17.42 16.57 14.13
C LYS A 55 17.57 17.56 12.95
N GLY A 56 16.44 17.96 12.37
CA GLY A 56 16.39 18.81 11.18
C GLY A 56 16.67 18.10 9.85
N ARG A 57 17.01 16.79 9.87
CA ARG A 57 17.27 16.00 8.65
C ARG A 57 16.34 14.80 8.50
N VAL A 58 15.60 14.44 9.56
CA VAL A 58 14.67 13.31 9.60
C VAL A 58 13.22 13.78 9.57
N ALA A 59 12.37 13.04 8.88
CA ALA A 59 10.92 13.21 8.88
C ALA A 59 10.21 11.86 9.05
N VAL A 60 8.98 11.91 9.55
CA VAL A 60 8.04 10.79 9.50
C VAL A 60 7.15 10.96 8.28
N VAL A 61 7.08 9.94 7.44
CA VAL A 61 6.20 9.87 6.26
C VAL A 61 5.17 8.77 6.48
N VAL A 62 3.91 9.09 6.29
CA VAL A 62 2.81 8.13 6.39
C VAL A 62 2.04 8.10 5.06
N THR A 63 2.03 6.93 4.44
CA THR A 63 1.26 6.67 3.21
C THR A 63 -0.17 6.27 3.56
N ASP A 64 -1.14 6.79 2.85
CA ASP A 64 -2.56 6.39 2.83
C ASP A 64 -3.19 6.17 4.23
N PRO A 65 -3.11 7.12 5.18
CA PRO A 65 -3.72 6.97 6.50
C PRO A 65 -5.26 7.17 6.45
N GLN A 66 -5.90 6.59 5.45
CA GLN A 66 -7.27 6.86 5.00
C GLN A 66 -8.26 5.78 5.45
N ASN A 67 -9.53 6.16 5.55
CA ASN A 67 -10.62 5.30 6.02
C ASN A 67 -10.77 4.02 5.20
N ASP A 68 -10.58 4.07 3.88
CA ASP A 68 -10.74 2.89 3.01
C ASP A 68 -9.85 1.73 3.40
N PHE A 69 -8.67 2.01 3.94
CA PHE A 69 -7.78 0.98 4.49
C PHE A 69 -7.99 0.71 5.99
N LEU A 70 -8.16 1.76 6.79
CA LEU A 70 -7.94 1.68 8.24
C LEU A 70 -9.23 1.70 9.06
N SER A 71 -10.37 1.97 8.42
CA SER A 71 -11.69 1.88 9.06
C SER A 71 -12.34 0.52 8.80
N PRO A 72 -13.00 -0.10 9.81
CA PRO A 72 -13.84 -1.28 9.57
C PRO A 72 -14.98 -1.05 8.55
N LYS A 73 -15.26 0.19 8.21
CA LYS A 73 -16.25 0.57 7.17
C LYS A 73 -15.61 0.84 5.81
N GLY A 74 -14.27 0.84 5.72
CA GLY A 74 -13.54 1.08 4.47
C GLY A 74 -13.73 -0.05 3.46
N VAL A 75 -13.72 0.27 2.19
CA VAL A 75 -13.99 -0.71 1.12
C VAL A 75 -12.93 -1.81 1.02
N ALA A 76 -11.71 -1.55 1.48
CA ALA A 76 -10.63 -2.53 1.50
C ALA A 76 -10.59 -3.39 2.78
N TRP A 77 -11.40 -3.05 3.81
CA TRP A 77 -11.33 -3.70 5.12
C TRP A 77 -11.47 -5.22 5.06
N GLY A 78 -12.32 -5.73 4.18
CA GLY A 78 -12.54 -7.18 4.03
C GLY A 78 -11.28 -7.96 3.64
N VAL A 79 -10.26 -7.30 3.08
CA VAL A 79 -9.00 -7.95 2.68
C VAL A 79 -7.79 -7.51 3.52
N VAL A 80 -7.80 -6.31 4.10
CA VAL A 80 -6.68 -5.80 4.90
C VAL A 80 -6.94 -5.86 6.41
N GLY A 81 -8.18 -5.90 6.85
CA GLY A 81 -8.56 -5.70 8.25
C GLY A 81 -7.91 -6.69 9.21
N GLN A 82 -7.74 -7.95 8.80
CA GLN A 82 -7.02 -8.94 9.61
C GLN A 82 -5.58 -8.51 9.88
N SER A 83 -4.84 -8.12 8.84
CA SER A 83 -3.45 -7.68 8.97
C SER A 83 -3.33 -6.37 9.76
N VAL A 84 -4.27 -5.43 9.55
CA VAL A 84 -4.33 -4.17 10.32
C VAL A 84 -4.51 -4.44 11.82
N GLN A 85 -5.38 -5.40 12.18
CA GLN A 85 -5.61 -5.77 13.58
C GLN A 85 -4.44 -6.53 14.18
N GLU A 86 -3.88 -7.50 13.47
CA GLU A 86 -2.72 -8.30 13.92
C GLU A 86 -1.50 -7.43 14.22
N ASN A 87 -1.26 -6.41 13.37
CA ASN A 87 -0.12 -5.50 13.53
C ASN A 87 -0.44 -4.28 14.41
N HIS A 88 -1.67 -4.13 14.91
CA HIS A 88 -2.11 -2.92 15.62
C HIS A 88 -1.78 -1.63 14.86
N THR A 89 -1.86 -1.69 13.52
CA THR A 89 -1.38 -0.65 12.61
C THR A 89 -1.95 0.72 12.92
N VAL A 90 -3.25 0.77 13.28
CA VAL A 90 -3.95 2.02 13.59
C VAL A 90 -3.35 2.70 14.82
N GLU A 91 -3.10 1.95 15.90
CA GLU A 91 -2.53 2.45 17.15
C GLU A 91 -1.07 2.83 16.98
N HIS A 92 -0.35 2.06 16.17
CA HIS A 92 1.06 2.29 15.91
C HIS A 92 1.29 3.56 15.08
N ILE A 93 0.52 3.78 14.01
CA ILE A 93 0.58 5.04 13.24
C ILE A 93 0.26 6.24 14.13
N GLU A 94 -0.76 6.15 15.00
CA GLU A 94 -1.06 7.25 15.93
C GLU A 94 0.12 7.52 16.87
N SER A 95 0.78 6.47 17.36
CA SER A 95 1.95 6.60 18.23
C SER A 95 3.12 7.29 17.53
N LEU A 96 3.31 7.02 16.23
CA LEU A 96 4.31 7.72 15.42
C LEU A 96 3.98 9.19 15.26
N PHE A 97 2.73 9.54 14.95
CA PHE A 97 2.31 10.95 14.90
C PHE A 97 2.59 11.67 16.21
N LYS A 98 2.15 11.10 17.35
CA LYS A 98 2.39 11.65 18.69
C LYS A 98 3.87 11.86 18.96
N ALA A 99 4.70 10.86 18.68
CA ALA A 99 6.14 10.92 18.96
C ALA A 99 6.84 11.96 18.08
N ALA A 100 6.52 12.03 16.78
CA ALA A 100 7.08 13.01 15.87
C ALA A 100 6.74 14.44 16.28
N LYS A 101 5.45 14.72 16.57
CA LYS A 101 5.01 16.04 17.05
C LYS A 101 5.66 16.44 18.37
N ALA A 102 5.80 15.49 19.31
CA ALA A 102 6.45 15.75 20.62
C ALA A 102 7.97 15.99 20.51
N ALA A 103 8.61 15.46 19.45
CA ALA A 103 10.04 15.65 19.17
C ALA A 103 10.33 16.82 18.21
N ASP A 104 9.29 17.53 17.75
CA ASP A 104 9.38 18.56 16.71
C ASP A 104 10.04 18.04 15.43
N VAL A 105 9.70 16.80 15.07
CA VAL A 105 10.10 16.16 13.81
C VAL A 105 9.00 16.36 12.79
N PRO A 106 9.32 16.86 11.57
CA PRO A 106 8.32 17.07 10.54
C PRO A 106 7.57 15.79 10.16
N VAL A 107 6.27 15.95 9.90
CA VAL A 107 5.39 14.88 9.44
C VAL A 107 4.91 15.20 8.03
N PHE A 108 4.98 14.21 7.16
CA PHE A 108 4.45 14.24 5.80
C PHE A 108 3.42 13.13 5.63
N VAL A 109 2.33 13.44 4.97
CA VAL A 109 1.30 12.47 4.57
C VAL A 109 1.23 12.43 3.06
N SER A 110 1.36 11.24 2.49
CA SER A 110 1.25 10.97 1.06
C SER A 110 -0.06 10.22 0.80
N PRO A 111 -1.13 10.92 0.39
CA PRO A 111 -2.45 10.31 0.22
C PRO A 111 -2.62 9.71 -1.17
N HIS A 112 -3.57 8.79 -1.29
CA HIS A 112 -4.07 8.28 -2.55
C HIS A 112 -5.47 8.84 -2.82
N TYR A 113 -5.67 9.52 -3.95
CA TYR A 113 -6.99 9.97 -4.39
C TYR A 113 -7.22 9.68 -5.86
N TYR A 114 -8.43 9.22 -6.19
CA TYR A 114 -8.94 9.21 -7.54
C TYR A 114 -9.99 10.31 -7.74
N TYR A 115 -9.98 10.88 -8.93
CA TYR A 115 -10.93 11.88 -9.38
C TYR A 115 -11.75 11.34 -10.56
N PRO A 116 -12.87 11.96 -10.93
CA PRO A 116 -13.71 11.46 -12.01
C PRO A 116 -12.99 11.22 -13.35
N HIS A 117 -11.95 11.99 -13.66
CA HIS A 117 -11.17 11.79 -14.88
C HIS A 117 -10.23 10.57 -14.81
N ASP A 118 -9.79 10.15 -13.63
CA ASP A 118 -8.92 8.98 -13.47
C ASP A 118 -9.66 7.69 -13.84
N HIS A 119 -10.99 7.64 -13.59
CA HIS A 119 -11.84 6.51 -14.00
C HIS A 119 -11.98 6.35 -15.52
N GLN A 120 -11.45 7.28 -16.31
CA GLN A 120 -11.44 7.21 -17.76
C GLN A 120 -10.12 6.68 -18.35
N TRP A 121 -9.21 6.22 -17.52
CA TRP A 121 -7.94 5.66 -17.97
C TRP A 121 -8.17 4.48 -18.93
N LYS A 122 -7.35 4.42 -19.96
CA LYS A 122 -7.44 3.36 -20.99
C LYS A 122 -6.62 2.13 -20.62
N PHE A 123 -5.66 2.29 -19.74
CA PHE A 123 -4.77 1.23 -19.28
C PHE A 123 -4.70 1.27 -17.76
N GLY A 124 -4.52 0.11 -17.15
CA GLY A 124 -4.36 -0.01 -15.71
C GLY A 124 -3.99 -1.44 -15.33
N GLY A 125 -3.30 -1.59 -14.21
CA GLY A 125 -3.05 -2.89 -13.59
C GLY A 125 -4.32 -3.46 -12.96
N ALA A 126 -4.28 -4.75 -12.62
CA ALA A 126 -5.44 -5.45 -12.04
C ALA A 126 -5.99 -4.75 -10.78
N LEU A 127 -5.09 -4.28 -9.90
CA LEU A 127 -5.49 -3.62 -8.67
C LEU A 127 -6.07 -2.21 -8.90
N GLU A 128 -5.54 -1.44 -9.86
CA GLU A 128 -6.10 -0.14 -10.23
C GLU A 128 -7.53 -0.28 -10.74
N VAL A 129 -7.76 -1.27 -11.61
CA VAL A 129 -9.11 -1.59 -12.11
C VAL A 129 -10.05 -1.98 -10.96
N LEU A 130 -9.56 -2.79 -10.00
CA LEU A 130 -10.36 -3.15 -8.83
C LEU A 130 -10.69 -1.92 -7.98
N MET A 131 -9.71 -1.06 -7.66
CA MET A 131 -9.91 0.14 -6.86
C MET A 131 -10.92 1.08 -7.50
N HIS A 132 -10.84 1.29 -8.82
CA HIS A 132 -11.84 2.07 -9.55
C HIS A 132 -13.24 1.46 -9.47
N ASN A 133 -13.35 0.12 -9.61
CA ASN A 133 -14.65 -0.56 -9.59
C ASN A 133 -15.35 -0.50 -8.23
N ILE A 134 -14.59 -0.43 -7.14
CA ILE A 134 -15.15 -0.34 -5.78
C ILE A 134 -15.19 1.08 -5.23
N GLY A 135 -14.79 2.09 -6.02
CA GLY A 135 -14.78 3.49 -5.62
C GLY A 135 -13.79 3.81 -4.49
N MET A 136 -12.67 3.07 -4.43
CA MET A 136 -11.67 3.26 -3.40
C MET A 136 -10.95 4.61 -3.58
N PHE A 137 -10.84 5.39 -2.51
CA PHE A 137 -10.20 6.71 -2.48
C PHE A 137 -10.82 7.77 -3.40
N ASP A 138 -12.08 7.57 -3.81
CA ASP A 138 -12.76 8.48 -4.72
C ASP A 138 -13.03 9.83 -4.07
N ARG A 139 -12.75 10.88 -4.83
CA ARG A 139 -13.11 12.27 -4.54
C ARG A 139 -13.84 12.91 -5.70
N LYS A 140 -14.72 13.85 -5.41
CA LYS A 140 -15.49 14.59 -6.41
C LYS A 140 -14.63 15.49 -7.30
N GLY A 141 -13.43 15.84 -6.86
CA GLY A 141 -12.47 16.67 -7.60
C GLY A 141 -11.34 17.17 -6.72
N ALA A 142 -10.28 17.66 -7.35
CA ALA A 142 -9.09 18.10 -6.65
C ALA A 142 -9.31 19.34 -5.77
N LEU A 143 -10.20 20.24 -6.18
CA LEU A 143 -10.42 21.54 -5.55
C LEU A 143 -11.73 21.62 -4.75
N THR A 144 -12.43 20.51 -4.54
CA THR A 144 -13.67 20.47 -3.78
C THR A 144 -13.57 19.60 -2.55
N GLN A 145 -14.26 20.00 -1.48
CA GLN A 145 -14.45 19.20 -0.26
C GLN A 145 -15.80 18.48 -0.24
N GLU A 146 -16.57 18.56 -1.34
CA GLU A 146 -17.85 17.89 -1.44
C GLU A 146 -17.72 16.38 -1.18
N ALA A 147 -18.55 15.87 -0.26
CA ALA A 147 -18.59 14.46 0.14
C ALA A 147 -17.24 13.87 0.60
N PHE A 148 -16.26 14.69 0.98
CA PHE A 148 -14.97 14.22 1.47
C PHE A 148 -15.02 13.79 2.93
N ALA A 149 -15.58 14.64 3.80
CA ALA A 149 -15.61 14.37 5.23
C ALA A 149 -16.33 13.05 5.54
N GLY A 150 -15.63 12.15 6.24
CA GLY A 150 -16.12 10.83 6.62
C GLY A 150 -16.20 9.82 5.47
N SER A 151 -15.75 10.18 4.25
CA SER A 151 -15.64 9.24 3.12
C SER A 151 -14.50 8.25 3.32
N GLY A 152 -14.41 7.25 2.42
CA GLY A 152 -13.28 6.32 2.37
C GLY A 152 -11.94 7.03 2.12
N ALA A 153 -11.97 8.11 1.35
CA ALA A 153 -10.80 8.93 1.03
C ALA A 153 -10.35 9.86 2.17
N ASP A 154 -11.21 10.14 3.17
CA ASP A 154 -10.88 10.98 4.34
C ASP A 154 -9.94 10.25 5.30
N TRP A 155 -9.25 11.02 6.11
CA TRP A 155 -8.41 10.50 7.19
C TRP A 155 -9.21 9.72 8.22
N LEU A 156 -8.58 8.72 8.82
CA LEU A 156 -9.17 8.11 10.03
C LEU A 156 -9.30 9.19 11.11
N ASP A 157 -10.48 9.32 11.74
CA ASP A 157 -10.80 10.43 12.64
C ASP A 157 -9.77 10.66 13.74
N ARG A 158 -9.19 9.57 14.27
CA ARG A 158 -8.15 9.64 15.30
C ARG A 158 -6.84 10.29 14.84
N TYR A 159 -6.60 10.40 13.52
CA TYR A 159 -5.39 11.02 12.97
C TYR A 159 -5.57 12.51 12.65
N LYS A 160 -6.80 12.96 12.48
CA LYS A 160 -7.12 14.36 12.13
C LYS A 160 -6.43 15.39 13.04
N PRO A 161 -6.36 15.21 14.38
CA PRO A 161 -5.65 16.15 15.25
C PRO A 161 -4.16 16.32 14.94
N TYR A 162 -3.55 15.36 14.25
CA TYR A 162 -2.14 15.39 13.88
C TYR A 162 -1.92 15.80 12.43
N ILE A 163 -2.89 15.52 11.55
CA ILE A 163 -2.80 15.83 10.11
C ILE A 163 -3.26 17.26 9.84
N ASP A 164 -4.37 17.66 10.46
CA ASP A 164 -5.02 18.97 10.24
C ASP A 164 -4.48 20.07 11.18
N ASP A 165 -3.31 19.85 11.79
CA ASP A 165 -2.72 20.75 12.79
C ASP A 165 -1.98 21.98 12.22
N GLY A 166 -2.00 22.15 10.91
CA GLY A 166 -1.32 23.23 10.19
C GLY A 166 0.20 23.10 10.12
N ARG A 167 0.79 22.02 10.65
CA ARG A 167 2.23 21.74 10.61
C ARG A 167 2.58 20.48 9.84
N THR A 168 1.64 19.57 9.63
CA THR A 168 1.80 18.39 8.77
C THR A 168 1.71 18.80 7.31
N VAL A 169 2.66 18.35 6.52
CA VAL A 169 2.63 18.53 5.07
C VAL A 169 1.82 17.40 4.47
N VAL A 170 0.63 17.70 3.96
CA VAL A 170 -0.15 16.79 3.12
C VAL A 170 0.24 17.07 1.69
N THR A 171 0.88 16.09 1.05
CA THR A 171 1.34 16.23 -0.34
C THR A 171 0.17 16.12 -1.32
N SER A 172 0.38 16.50 -2.58
CA SER A 172 -0.54 16.11 -3.64
C SER A 172 -0.68 14.58 -3.68
N PRO A 173 -1.83 14.05 -4.13
CA PRO A 173 -2.04 12.61 -4.09
C PRO A 173 -1.16 11.88 -5.09
N HIS A 174 -0.63 10.74 -4.68
CA HIS A 174 -0.15 9.76 -5.66
C HIS A 174 -1.36 9.04 -6.30
N LYS A 175 -1.14 8.46 -7.48
CA LYS A 175 -2.22 7.94 -8.32
C LYS A 175 -2.16 6.43 -8.51
N VAL A 176 -0.99 5.83 -8.38
CA VAL A 176 -0.80 4.38 -8.46
C VAL A 176 -0.22 3.91 -7.13
N PHE A 177 1.09 3.68 -7.01
CA PHE A 177 1.63 3.17 -5.73
C PHE A 177 2.76 4.04 -5.19
N GLY A 178 3.62 4.56 -6.03
CA GLY A 178 4.80 5.33 -5.63
C GLY A 178 4.57 6.83 -5.63
N PRO A 179 5.52 7.60 -5.09
CA PRO A 179 5.44 9.04 -5.00
C PRO A 179 5.82 9.75 -6.32
N GLU A 180 6.03 9.03 -7.42
CA GLU A 180 6.44 9.59 -8.71
C GLU A 180 5.38 10.51 -9.30
N SER A 181 4.12 10.31 -8.93
CA SER A 181 2.99 11.12 -9.39
C SER A 181 2.60 12.25 -8.42
N ASN A 182 3.34 12.45 -7.32
CA ASN A 182 3.07 13.50 -6.36
C ASN A 182 4.31 14.36 -6.05
N ASP A 183 4.19 15.31 -5.12
CA ASP A 183 5.26 16.24 -4.78
C ASP A 183 6.01 15.89 -3.48
N LEU A 184 5.88 14.66 -2.96
CA LEU A 184 6.51 14.26 -1.70
C LEU A 184 8.03 14.51 -1.69
N ILE A 185 8.72 14.06 -2.73
CA ILE A 185 10.17 14.21 -2.83
C ILE A 185 10.57 15.68 -2.87
N LEU A 186 9.83 16.50 -3.62
CA LEU A 186 10.06 17.95 -3.66
C LEU A 186 9.91 18.58 -2.26
N GLN A 187 8.84 18.24 -1.55
CA GLN A 187 8.55 18.78 -0.21
C GLN A 187 9.62 18.35 0.80
N LEU A 188 10.03 17.08 0.79
CA LEU A 188 11.12 16.58 1.63
C LEU A 188 12.43 17.33 1.37
N ARG A 189 12.81 17.49 0.08
CA ARG A 189 14.03 18.22 -0.30
C ARG A 189 13.98 19.70 0.09
N LYS A 190 12.84 20.35 -0.09
CA LYS A 190 12.64 21.76 0.32
C LYS A 190 12.69 21.95 1.83
N ALA A 191 12.34 20.92 2.61
CA ALA A 191 12.46 20.90 4.06
C ALA A 191 13.85 20.44 4.55
N ASP A 192 14.82 20.27 3.67
CA ASP A 192 16.18 19.79 3.96
C ASP A 192 16.22 18.38 4.59
N ILE A 193 15.21 17.55 4.32
CA ILE A 193 15.11 16.17 4.79
C ILE A 193 15.97 15.25 3.91
N SER A 194 16.71 14.35 4.55
CA SER A 194 17.47 13.29 3.89
C SER A 194 17.23 11.91 4.52
N GLN A 195 16.51 11.86 5.64
CA GLN A 195 16.23 10.65 6.39
C GLN A 195 14.73 10.52 6.59
N VAL A 196 14.16 9.36 6.24
CA VAL A 196 12.72 9.11 6.27
C VAL A 196 12.42 7.91 7.17
N ILE A 197 11.51 8.11 8.10
CA ILE A 197 10.85 7.06 8.87
C ILE A 197 9.49 6.83 8.22
N LEU A 198 9.32 5.70 7.54
CA LEU A 198 8.19 5.40 6.68
C LEU A 198 7.21 4.41 7.35
N ALA A 199 5.94 4.72 7.30
CA ALA A 199 4.81 3.90 7.77
C ALA A 199 3.59 4.11 6.88
N GLY A 200 2.50 3.39 7.14
CA GLY A 200 1.22 3.57 6.45
C GLY A 200 0.79 2.37 5.63
N MET A 201 -0.06 2.57 4.66
CA MET A 201 -0.71 1.52 3.87
C MET A 201 -0.33 1.60 2.39
N SER A 202 -0.41 0.53 1.62
CA SER A 202 -0.37 -0.86 2.06
C SER A 202 1.05 -1.37 1.97
N ALA A 203 1.46 -2.27 2.85
CA ALA A 203 2.85 -2.68 3.00
C ALA A 203 3.54 -3.05 1.69
N ASN A 204 2.96 -3.98 0.91
CA ASN A 204 3.51 -4.48 -0.35
C ASN A 204 3.14 -3.65 -1.59
N LEU A 205 2.53 -2.50 -1.39
CA LEU A 205 2.08 -1.60 -2.46
C LEU A 205 2.67 -0.20 -2.23
N CYS A 206 1.86 0.75 -1.74
CA CYS A 206 2.27 2.15 -1.64
C CYS A 206 3.45 2.33 -0.68
N THR A 207 3.47 1.67 0.49
CA THR A 207 4.59 1.77 1.44
C THR A 207 5.89 1.24 0.83
N GLU A 208 5.86 0.07 0.18
CA GLU A 208 7.05 -0.48 -0.48
C GLU A 208 7.50 0.38 -1.67
N SER A 209 6.56 0.86 -2.48
CA SER A 209 6.89 1.71 -3.63
C SER A 209 7.52 3.04 -3.19
N HIS A 210 6.99 3.66 -2.13
CA HIS A 210 7.60 4.84 -1.52
C HIS A 210 9.00 4.56 -0.98
N MET A 211 9.21 3.43 -0.30
CA MET A 211 10.54 3.03 0.17
C MET A 211 11.52 2.95 -0.99
N ARG A 212 11.16 2.26 -2.07
CA ARG A 212 12.03 2.05 -3.24
C ARG A 212 12.39 3.39 -3.89
N GLU A 213 11.40 4.20 -4.21
CA GLU A 213 11.64 5.49 -4.87
C GLU A 213 12.43 6.45 -3.98
N LEU A 214 12.15 6.53 -2.69
CA LEU A 214 12.91 7.38 -1.77
C LEU A 214 14.39 6.96 -1.73
N LEU A 215 14.70 5.66 -1.72
CA LEU A 215 16.08 5.18 -1.78
C LEU A 215 16.76 5.53 -3.11
N GLU A 216 16.08 5.36 -4.25
CA GLU A 216 16.58 5.75 -5.58
C GLU A 216 16.82 7.25 -5.67
N GLN A 217 16.05 8.07 -4.94
CA GLN A 217 16.25 9.52 -4.82
C GLN A 217 17.28 9.91 -3.76
N GLY A 218 18.00 8.94 -3.17
CA GLY A 218 19.12 9.16 -2.25
C GLY A 218 18.72 9.57 -0.84
N PHE A 219 17.57 9.13 -0.34
CA PHE A 219 17.22 9.22 1.07
C PHE A 219 17.69 7.97 1.84
N GLU A 220 18.03 8.14 3.10
CA GLU A 220 18.05 7.01 4.03
C GLU A 220 16.61 6.71 4.48
N VAL A 221 16.17 5.45 4.39
CA VAL A 221 14.79 5.06 4.68
C VAL A 221 14.74 3.94 5.71
N VAL A 222 14.04 4.19 6.80
CA VAL A 222 13.63 3.16 7.77
C VAL A 222 12.16 2.88 7.58
N VAL A 223 11.77 1.59 7.52
CA VAL A 223 10.36 1.19 7.51
C VAL A 223 9.96 0.74 8.92
N VAL A 224 8.84 1.27 9.43
CA VAL A 224 8.27 0.87 10.72
C VAL A 224 7.31 -0.30 10.47
N THR A 225 7.80 -1.52 10.69
CA THR A 225 7.16 -2.73 10.20
C THR A 225 5.83 -3.07 10.87
N ASP A 226 5.61 -2.71 12.12
CA ASP A 226 4.35 -2.88 12.84
C ASP A 226 3.37 -1.70 12.68
N ALA A 227 3.78 -0.64 11.95
CA ALA A 227 2.94 0.50 11.58
C ALA A 227 2.52 0.45 10.10
N THR A 228 2.46 -0.73 9.53
CA THR A 228 1.96 -1.02 8.18
C THR A 228 1.23 -2.35 8.16
N ALA A 229 0.38 -2.58 7.17
CA ALA A 229 -0.37 -3.80 6.96
C ALA A 229 -0.64 -4.01 5.47
N ALA A 230 -1.13 -5.17 5.09
CA ALA A 230 -1.47 -5.48 3.70
C ALA A 230 -2.65 -6.44 3.59
N ALA A 231 -3.09 -6.72 2.36
CA ALA A 231 -4.10 -7.73 2.10
C ALA A 231 -3.62 -9.11 2.56
N LYS A 232 -4.50 -9.83 3.28
CA LYS A 232 -4.28 -11.17 3.77
C LYS A 232 -5.48 -12.03 3.46
N LEU A 233 -5.28 -13.03 2.63
CA LEU A 233 -6.30 -13.97 2.15
C LEU A 233 -5.72 -15.39 2.18
N PRO A 234 -6.53 -16.44 2.10
CA PRO A 234 -6.02 -17.81 2.00
C PRO A 234 -5.02 -17.95 0.85
N GLY A 235 -3.77 -18.33 1.17
CA GLY A 235 -2.68 -18.48 0.19
C GLY A 235 -2.05 -17.18 -0.29
N PHE A 236 -2.41 -16.03 0.29
CA PHE A 236 -1.90 -14.71 -0.08
C PHE A 236 -1.66 -13.87 1.18
N ASP A 237 -0.43 -13.49 1.44
CA ASP A 237 -0.04 -12.59 2.53
C ASP A 237 0.86 -11.48 1.99
N GLY A 238 0.27 -10.32 1.74
CA GLY A 238 0.98 -9.16 1.22
C GLY A 238 1.96 -8.55 2.23
N TYR A 239 1.68 -8.71 3.52
CA TYR A 239 2.58 -8.22 4.57
C TYR A 239 3.89 -9.03 4.62
N GLU A 240 3.80 -10.36 4.56
CA GLU A 240 5.00 -11.20 4.54
C GLU A 240 5.84 -10.94 3.27
N ALA A 241 5.19 -10.74 2.12
CA ALA A 241 5.88 -10.39 0.88
C ALA A 241 6.66 -9.07 1.01
N ALA A 242 6.00 -8.03 1.57
CA ALA A 242 6.63 -6.74 1.81
C ALA A 242 7.76 -6.82 2.84
N PHE A 243 7.55 -7.57 3.92
CA PHE A 243 8.52 -7.67 5.00
C PHE A 243 9.87 -8.22 4.53
N VAL A 244 9.86 -9.19 3.61
CA VAL A 244 11.09 -9.67 2.97
C VAL A 244 11.80 -8.53 2.24
N ASN A 245 11.07 -7.74 1.46
CA ASN A 245 11.62 -6.63 0.69
C ASN A 245 12.12 -5.49 1.60
N PHE A 246 11.39 -5.16 2.66
CA PHE A 246 11.83 -4.16 3.64
C PHE A 246 13.17 -4.53 4.24
N ARG A 247 13.35 -5.80 4.62
CA ARG A 247 14.60 -6.29 5.20
C ARG A 247 15.76 -6.30 4.21
N LEU A 248 15.49 -6.50 2.92
CA LEU A 248 16.51 -6.55 1.88
C LEU A 248 16.92 -5.16 1.39
N ILE A 249 16.02 -4.21 1.39
CA ILE A 249 16.13 -2.97 0.59
C ILE A 249 16.25 -1.73 1.47
N ALA A 250 15.46 -1.62 2.57
CA ALA A 250 15.49 -0.45 3.44
C ALA A 250 16.87 -0.27 4.13
N SER A 251 17.21 0.95 4.48
CA SER A 251 18.39 1.23 5.29
C SER A 251 18.32 0.53 6.65
N ASP A 252 17.11 0.44 7.22
CA ASP A 252 16.81 -0.35 8.41
C ASP A 252 15.31 -0.64 8.53
N VAL A 253 14.93 -1.55 9.43
CA VAL A 253 13.55 -1.83 9.80
C VAL A 253 13.40 -1.72 11.31
N TRP A 254 12.41 -0.95 11.76
CA TRP A 254 12.17 -0.70 13.18
C TRP A 254 10.77 -1.12 13.59
N SER A 255 10.59 -1.35 14.90
CA SER A 255 9.27 -1.37 15.51
C SER A 255 8.81 0.05 15.86
N THR A 256 7.52 0.22 16.08
CA THR A 256 6.95 1.46 16.62
C THR A 256 7.58 1.84 17.96
N ALA A 257 7.78 0.86 18.86
CA ALA A 257 8.42 1.10 20.16
C ALA A 257 9.85 1.64 20.02
N GLN A 258 10.65 1.05 19.13
CA GLN A 258 12.00 1.53 18.81
C GLN A 258 11.95 2.94 18.23
N THR A 259 11.06 3.20 17.28
CA THR A 259 10.90 4.50 16.64
C THR A 259 10.53 5.59 17.64
N VAL A 260 9.54 5.34 18.49
CA VAL A 260 9.11 6.28 19.56
C VAL A 260 10.27 6.61 20.52
N LYS A 261 11.03 5.59 20.93
CA LYS A 261 12.23 5.79 21.77
C LYS A 261 13.27 6.65 21.06
N THR A 262 13.55 6.36 19.80
CA THR A 262 14.54 7.09 18.99
C THR A 262 14.13 8.54 18.79
N LEU A 263 12.87 8.81 18.41
CA LEU A 263 12.34 10.17 18.25
C LEU A 263 12.39 10.94 19.56
N SER A 264 12.07 10.29 20.68
CA SER A 264 12.13 10.93 22.01
C SER A 264 13.54 11.38 22.41
N ALA A 265 14.58 10.77 21.86
CA ALA A 265 15.97 11.14 22.10
C ALA A 265 16.44 12.34 21.23
N LEU A 266 15.63 12.79 20.25
CA LEU A 266 15.93 13.95 19.39
C LEU A 266 15.45 15.30 19.98
N LYS A 267 14.77 15.26 21.13
CA LYS A 267 14.24 16.47 21.80
C LYS A 267 15.32 17.45 22.20
#